data_eb3a23e4364ae5b6e660d1a8f069d61e
#
_entry.id   eb3a23e4364ae5b6e660d1a8f069d61e
#
_cell.length_a   1.000
_cell.length_b   1.000
_cell.length_c   1.000
_cell.angle_alpha   90.00
_cell.angle_beta   90.00
_cell.angle_gamma   90.00
#
_symmetry.space_group_name_H-M   'P 1'
#
loop_
_entity.id
_entity.type
_entity.pdbx_description
1 polymer ?
#
loop_
_entity_poly.entity_id
_entity_poly.type
_entity_poly.pdbx_seq_one_letter_code
_entity_poly.pdbx_strand_id
1 'polypeptide(L)'
;MKDVIALAKAKESAMIRDLQGWIRCGSVYDETTVSTEKPFGEGVSNALEWMAQTAERDGFMVDRCDGYCTEITYGTSPEIVMVLGHADVVPLGAGWTKEPFGGVVEDRILYGRGASDDKGPTLAAYYALKILKERNYPLKRTIRIVVGGNEESGSRCLHHYFQELQRPHPIYGFTPDAEFPLIYGEKGIMNYRFQGEIHDDVLHYLHSGVAANSVPDSAIAHLVGHTFSAHQFESFLRQAGTTGSLEINKDQAILTVHGKAAHGSTPEHGLNALSLLLKFLAEHTTSSLAKHFASKFLAYDGSGLDIQFSGERMGALTMNLGLGSYENGHYSFILNIRYPIDCDPHILSQTLGQHALHKGELMSDSAPLYLDPESPFIQTLLRIYQELSGDKKTQPMTIGGGTYARNTVNTIAYGMGFPNGGHGSGNIHSPDESLAIDDLVLGTAIYLRALFELANM
;
A
#
# COMPACT_ATOMS: atom_id res chain seq x y z
N MET A 1 -15.61 10.01 28.26
CA MET A 1 -16.32 10.88 27.29
C MET A 1 -17.67 10.25 27.02
N LYS A 2 -18.78 10.98 27.14
CA LYS A 2 -20.13 10.44 26.89
C LYS A 2 -20.54 10.77 25.47
N ASP A 3 -21.19 9.80 24.82
CA ASP A 3 -21.87 9.93 23.50
C ASP A 3 -21.01 10.50 22.37
N VAL A 4 -19.85 9.89 22.11
CA VAL A 4 -18.96 10.27 21.02
C VAL A 4 -19.62 10.11 19.63
N ILE A 5 -20.54 9.15 19.50
CA ILE A 5 -21.28 8.92 18.23
C ILE A 5 -22.20 10.11 17.93
N ALA A 6 -22.94 10.62 18.91
CA ALA A 6 -23.77 11.80 18.72
C ALA A 6 -22.94 13.05 18.40
N LEU A 7 -21.75 13.20 19.02
CA LEU A 7 -20.83 14.30 18.70
C LEU A 7 -20.33 14.23 17.25
N ALA A 8 -19.95 13.06 16.77
CA ALA A 8 -19.55 12.84 15.38
C ALA A 8 -20.74 13.05 14.42
N LYS A 9 -21.91 12.49 14.73
CA LYS A 9 -23.13 12.65 13.93
C LYS A 9 -23.53 14.11 13.75
N ALA A 10 -23.35 14.95 14.78
CA ALA A 10 -23.61 16.38 14.68
C ALA A 10 -22.70 17.12 13.66
N LYS A 11 -21.61 16.50 13.25
CA LYS A 11 -20.68 17.04 12.24
C LYS A 11 -20.88 16.45 10.83
N GLU A 12 -21.76 15.46 10.65
CA GLU A 12 -21.96 14.72 9.41
C GLU A 12 -22.04 15.63 8.16
N SER A 13 -22.96 16.59 8.15
CA SER A 13 -23.13 17.48 6.99
C SER A 13 -21.90 18.35 6.69
N ALA A 14 -21.13 18.71 7.72
CA ALA A 14 -19.89 19.46 7.54
C ALA A 14 -18.77 18.56 6.99
N MET A 15 -18.65 17.34 7.52
CA MET A 15 -17.68 16.34 7.02
C MET A 15 -17.91 16.02 5.55
N ILE A 16 -19.17 15.80 5.15
CA ILE A 16 -19.51 15.53 3.74
C ILE A 16 -19.06 16.69 2.84
N ARG A 17 -19.41 17.93 3.19
CA ARG A 17 -19.03 19.11 2.39
C ARG A 17 -17.52 19.29 2.31
N ASP A 18 -16.81 19.13 3.41
CA ASP A 18 -15.36 19.30 3.45
C ASP A 18 -14.69 18.16 2.68
N LEU A 19 -15.15 16.89 2.79
CA LEU A 19 -14.62 15.79 2.00
C LEU A 19 -14.82 15.99 0.51
N GLN A 20 -16.02 16.44 0.10
CA GLN A 20 -16.30 16.80 -1.30
C GLN A 20 -15.36 17.91 -1.80
N GLY A 21 -15.09 18.92 -0.97
CA GLY A 21 -14.16 20.01 -1.30
C GLY A 21 -12.73 19.49 -1.48
N TRP A 22 -12.31 18.59 -0.63
CA TRP A 22 -10.96 18.02 -0.66
C TRP A 22 -10.74 17.06 -1.84
N ILE A 23 -11.73 16.20 -2.14
CA ILE A 23 -11.70 15.28 -3.30
C ILE A 23 -11.55 16.07 -4.60
N ARG A 24 -12.21 17.23 -4.75
CA ARG A 24 -12.12 18.07 -5.95
C ARG A 24 -10.73 18.62 -6.25
N CYS A 25 -9.79 18.53 -5.32
CA CYS A 25 -8.39 18.94 -5.57
C CYS A 25 -7.66 18.02 -6.56
N GLY A 26 -8.15 16.81 -6.82
CA GLY A 26 -7.62 15.92 -7.86
C GLY A 26 -6.13 15.62 -7.71
N SER A 27 -5.71 15.16 -6.53
CA SER A 27 -4.31 15.08 -6.08
C SER A 27 -3.54 13.84 -6.57
N VAL A 28 -3.62 13.54 -7.86
CA VAL A 28 -2.74 12.54 -8.49
C VAL A 28 -1.34 13.13 -8.62
N TYR A 29 -0.30 12.33 -8.32
CA TYR A 29 1.09 12.72 -8.57
C TYR A 29 1.29 13.06 -10.06
N ASP A 30 1.87 14.23 -10.33
CA ASP A 30 2.14 14.68 -11.69
C ASP A 30 3.56 15.24 -11.80
N GLU A 31 4.47 14.42 -12.34
CA GLU A 31 5.87 14.76 -12.53
C GLU A 31 6.07 16.02 -13.38
N THR A 32 5.15 16.32 -14.30
CA THR A 32 5.26 17.47 -15.22
C THR A 32 5.06 18.81 -14.52
N THR A 33 4.44 18.83 -13.35
CA THR A 33 4.16 20.04 -12.56
C THR A 33 4.98 20.10 -11.26
N VAL A 34 5.92 19.18 -11.06
CA VAL A 34 6.83 19.17 -9.89
C VAL A 34 7.73 20.41 -9.92
N SER A 35 7.88 21.03 -8.74
CA SER A 35 8.83 22.13 -8.48
C SER A 35 9.35 22.04 -7.04
N THR A 36 10.29 22.92 -6.68
CA THR A 36 10.79 23.01 -5.29
C THR A 36 9.66 23.28 -4.30
N GLU A 37 8.68 24.10 -4.67
CA GLU A 37 7.53 24.46 -3.82
C GLU A 37 6.39 23.45 -3.90
N LYS A 38 6.37 22.61 -4.95
CA LYS A 38 5.35 21.59 -5.21
C LYS A 38 6.02 20.23 -5.46
N PRO A 39 6.60 19.58 -4.43
CA PRO A 39 7.44 18.38 -4.59
C PRO A 39 6.75 17.20 -5.26
N PHE A 40 5.41 17.19 -5.28
CA PHE A 40 4.57 16.10 -5.79
C PHE A 40 3.60 16.56 -6.88
N GLY A 41 3.82 17.77 -7.44
CA GLY A 41 2.97 18.35 -8.47
C GLY A 41 1.82 19.20 -7.94
N GLU A 42 1.12 19.84 -8.87
CA GLU A 42 0.13 20.87 -8.55
C GLU A 42 -1.10 20.32 -7.82
N GLY A 43 -1.64 19.19 -8.26
CA GLY A 43 -2.84 18.58 -7.65
C GLY A 43 -2.62 18.23 -6.17
N VAL A 44 -1.48 17.62 -5.85
CA VAL A 44 -1.12 17.27 -4.46
C VAL A 44 -0.90 18.54 -3.63
N SER A 45 -0.18 19.53 -4.16
CA SER A 45 0.04 20.81 -3.48
C SER A 45 -1.29 21.51 -3.15
N ASN A 46 -2.25 21.50 -4.09
CA ASN A 46 -3.56 22.08 -3.86
C ASN A 46 -4.34 21.33 -2.76
N ALA A 47 -4.22 20.00 -2.67
CA ALA A 47 -4.86 19.21 -1.64
C ALA A 47 -4.25 19.43 -0.25
N LEU A 48 -2.93 19.55 -0.14
CA LEU A 48 -2.23 19.91 1.10
C LEU A 48 -2.63 21.31 1.57
N GLU A 49 -2.64 22.28 0.65
CA GLU A 49 -3.03 23.66 0.96
C GLU A 49 -4.50 23.77 1.34
N TRP A 50 -5.40 22.99 0.71
CA TRP A 50 -6.81 22.92 1.08
C TRP A 50 -6.97 22.51 2.56
N MET A 51 -6.20 21.50 2.99
CA MET A 51 -6.24 21.03 4.37
C MET A 51 -5.63 22.06 5.34
N ALA A 52 -4.54 22.71 4.95
CA ALA A 52 -3.90 23.79 5.70
C ALA A 52 -4.89 24.95 5.97
N GLN A 53 -5.52 25.46 4.91
CA GLN A 53 -6.52 26.55 5.02
C GLN A 53 -7.74 26.15 5.85
N THR A 54 -8.18 24.89 5.71
CA THR A 54 -9.28 24.37 6.51
C THR A 54 -8.93 24.37 8.00
N ALA A 55 -7.74 23.92 8.35
CA ALA A 55 -7.27 23.90 9.74
C ALA A 55 -7.02 25.30 10.31
N GLU A 56 -6.47 26.21 9.53
CA GLU A 56 -6.28 27.63 9.92
C GLU A 56 -7.63 28.31 10.16
N ARG A 57 -8.62 28.12 9.27
CA ARG A 57 -10.01 28.61 9.46
C ARG A 57 -10.62 28.13 10.77
N ASP A 58 -10.33 26.89 11.17
CA ASP A 58 -10.82 26.29 12.40
C ASP A 58 -9.94 26.63 13.63
N GLY A 59 -8.91 27.48 13.44
CA GLY A 59 -8.06 28.04 14.47
C GLY A 59 -7.03 27.06 15.05
N PHE A 60 -6.52 26.12 14.25
CA PHE A 60 -5.38 25.29 14.60
C PHE A 60 -4.05 25.96 14.24
N MET A 61 -2.98 25.53 14.87
CA MET A 61 -1.63 25.85 14.41
C MET A 61 -1.30 24.94 13.22
N VAL A 62 -0.79 25.53 12.14
CA VAL A 62 -0.50 24.83 10.88
C VAL A 62 0.94 25.13 10.44
N ASP A 63 1.64 24.10 9.96
CA ASP A 63 2.91 24.20 9.26
C ASP A 63 2.81 23.45 7.92
N ARG A 64 3.29 24.05 6.85
CA ARG A 64 3.23 23.50 5.48
C ARG A 64 4.42 22.62 5.11
N CYS A 65 5.40 22.47 6.00
CA CYS A 65 6.54 21.56 5.89
C CYS A 65 7.18 21.55 4.48
N ASP A 66 7.54 22.75 3.98
CA ASP A 66 8.15 22.96 2.65
C ASP A 66 7.36 22.38 1.46
N GLY A 67 6.03 22.22 1.62
CA GLY A 67 5.16 21.64 0.59
C GLY A 67 5.13 20.11 0.56
N TYR A 68 5.86 19.43 1.47
CA TYR A 68 5.85 17.96 1.57
C TYR A 68 4.69 17.43 2.38
N CYS A 69 4.30 18.14 3.44
CA CYS A 69 3.21 17.77 4.35
C CYS A 69 2.45 19.00 4.82
N THR A 70 1.24 18.79 5.33
CA THR A 70 0.54 19.74 6.18
C THR A 70 0.50 19.21 7.61
N GLU A 71 1.19 19.88 8.54
CA GLU A 71 1.15 19.59 9.97
C GLU A 71 0.07 20.44 10.65
N ILE A 72 -0.82 19.81 11.42
CA ILE A 72 -1.90 20.45 12.18
C ILE A 72 -1.70 20.10 13.65
N THR A 73 -1.52 21.10 14.50
CA THR A 73 -1.15 20.91 15.90
C THR A 73 -2.18 21.52 16.87
N TYR A 74 -2.55 20.76 17.90
CA TYR A 74 -3.37 21.21 19.02
C TYR A 74 -2.77 20.74 20.35
N GLY A 75 -2.39 21.70 21.21
CA GLY A 75 -1.71 21.46 22.47
C GLY A 75 -0.31 22.08 22.52
N THR A 76 0.35 21.99 23.67
CA THR A 76 1.68 22.61 23.91
C THR A 76 2.64 21.67 24.65
N SER A 77 2.23 20.43 24.89
CA SER A 77 3.08 19.40 25.53
C SER A 77 4.19 18.96 24.55
N PRO A 78 5.40 18.64 25.04
CA PRO A 78 6.44 18.02 24.23
C PRO A 78 6.13 16.57 23.84
N GLU A 79 5.26 15.90 24.59
CA GLU A 79 4.77 14.55 24.27
C GLU A 79 3.65 14.64 23.24
N ILE A 80 3.77 13.86 22.16
CA ILE A 80 2.90 13.94 20.99
C ILE A 80 2.14 12.65 20.78
N VAL A 81 0.83 12.77 20.58
CA VAL A 81 -0.02 11.76 19.93
C VAL A 81 -0.15 12.16 18.47
N MET A 82 0.20 11.28 17.53
CA MET A 82 0.27 11.62 16.11
C MET A 82 -0.73 10.81 15.28
N VAL A 83 -1.34 11.47 14.31
CA VAL A 83 -2.04 10.82 13.20
C VAL A 83 -1.29 11.12 11.92
N LEU A 84 -1.03 10.07 11.14
CA LEU A 84 -0.37 10.17 9.84
C LEU A 84 -1.37 9.78 8.75
N GLY A 85 -1.80 10.71 7.95
CA GLY A 85 -2.65 10.46 6.78
C GLY A 85 -2.04 11.04 5.52
N HIS A 86 -2.67 10.82 4.37
CA HIS A 86 -2.17 11.36 3.11
C HIS A 86 -3.23 12.05 2.26
N ALA A 87 -2.78 12.92 1.37
CA ALA A 87 -3.63 13.71 0.48
C ALA A 87 -3.52 13.26 -0.98
N ASP A 88 -2.41 12.62 -1.37
CA ASP A 88 -2.22 12.08 -2.70
C ASP A 88 -3.12 10.88 -2.96
N VAL A 89 -3.36 10.59 -4.22
CA VAL A 89 -4.22 9.49 -4.66
C VAL A 89 -3.62 8.83 -5.91
N VAL A 90 -3.89 7.54 -6.09
CA VAL A 90 -3.50 6.81 -7.30
C VAL A 90 -4.19 7.36 -8.56
N PRO A 91 -3.65 7.12 -9.77
CA PRO A 91 -4.32 7.44 -11.04
C PRO A 91 -5.72 6.85 -11.14
N LEU A 92 -6.59 7.52 -11.89
CA LEU A 92 -8.00 7.17 -11.96
C LEU A 92 -8.28 5.78 -12.54
N GLY A 93 -7.53 5.37 -13.57
CA GLY A 93 -7.90 4.21 -14.36
C GLY A 93 -9.16 4.44 -15.20
N ALA A 94 -9.64 3.39 -15.86
CA ALA A 94 -10.84 3.40 -16.66
C ALA A 94 -12.02 2.72 -15.93
N GLY A 95 -13.26 3.01 -16.37
CA GLY A 95 -14.44 2.30 -15.88
C GLY A 95 -15.25 3.03 -14.81
N TRP A 96 -14.95 4.29 -14.49
CA TRP A 96 -15.76 5.10 -13.60
C TRP A 96 -17.17 5.33 -14.14
N THR A 97 -18.18 5.14 -13.27
CA THR A 97 -19.57 5.48 -13.56
C THR A 97 -20.00 6.80 -12.91
N LYS A 98 -19.25 7.27 -11.90
CA LYS A 98 -19.41 8.54 -11.21
C LYS A 98 -18.26 9.48 -11.57
N GLU A 99 -18.47 10.80 -11.41
CA GLU A 99 -17.38 11.78 -11.58
C GLU A 99 -16.27 11.53 -10.54
N PRO A 100 -15.06 11.14 -10.95
CA PRO A 100 -14.01 10.67 -10.01
C PRO A 100 -13.63 11.69 -8.95
N PHE A 101 -13.63 12.98 -9.29
CA PHE A 101 -13.32 14.06 -8.35
C PHE A 101 -14.55 14.89 -7.96
N GLY A 102 -15.77 14.38 -8.24
CA GLY A 102 -17.01 15.07 -7.93
C GLY A 102 -17.41 15.02 -6.45
N GLY A 103 -17.06 13.96 -5.76
CA GLY A 103 -17.56 13.69 -4.41
C GLY A 103 -19.08 13.47 -4.42
N VAL A 104 -19.56 12.67 -5.35
CA VAL A 104 -21.02 12.43 -5.56
C VAL A 104 -21.58 11.65 -4.38
N VAL A 105 -22.70 12.08 -3.83
CA VAL A 105 -23.38 11.36 -2.73
C VAL A 105 -24.68 10.77 -3.25
N GLU A 106 -24.82 9.45 -3.19
CA GLU A 106 -26.04 8.69 -3.50
C GLU A 106 -26.28 7.63 -2.42
N ASP A 107 -27.48 7.48 -1.95
CA ASP A 107 -27.89 6.46 -0.96
C ASP A 107 -26.96 6.36 0.27
N ARG A 108 -26.52 7.52 0.78
CA ARG A 108 -25.55 7.66 1.90
C ARG A 108 -24.16 7.09 1.61
N ILE A 109 -23.81 6.92 0.35
CA ILE A 109 -22.46 6.59 -0.10
C ILE A 109 -21.86 7.80 -0.81
N LEU A 110 -20.66 8.19 -0.43
CA LEU A 110 -19.89 9.24 -1.10
C LEU A 110 -18.90 8.58 -2.05
N TYR A 111 -19.00 8.87 -3.34
CA TYR A 111 -18.15 8.34 -4.40
C TYR A 111 -17.09 9.37 -4.79
N GLY A 112 -15.85 8.92 -4.93
CA GLY A 112 -14.76 9.74 -5.44
C GLY A 112 -13.40 9.14 -5.13
N ARG A 113 -12.41 9.39 -5.98
CA ARG A 113 -11.01 8.97 -5.74
C ARG A 113 -10.47 9.67 -4.49
N GLY A 114 -9.96 8.89 -3.54
CA GLY A 114 -9.53 9.36 -2.23
C GLY A 114 -10.65 9.37 -1.18
N ALA A 115 -11.85 8.90 -1.50
CA ALA A 115 -12.95 8.85 -0.53
C ALA A 115 -12.64 7.90 0.63
N SER A 116 -12.09 6.71 0.35
CA SER A 116 -11.68 5.72 1.33
C SER A 116 -10.17 5.67 1.57
N ASP A 117 -9.38 6.11 0.60
CA ASP A 117 -7.92 6.06 0.62
C ASP A 117 -7.33 7.40 0.15
N ASP A 118 -6.93 8.27 1.07
CA ASP A 118 -7.06 8.28 2.54
C ASP A 118 -7.72 9.59 3.03
N LYS A 119 -8.28 10.41 2.09
CA LYS A 119 -8.87 11.71 2.46
C LYS A 119 -10.04 11.59 3.43
N GLY A 120 -10.92 10.59 3.24
CA GLY A 120 -12.04 10.36 4.14
C GLY A 120 -11.60 9.99 5.56
N PRO A 121 -10.78 8.96 5.74
CA PRO A 121 -10.23 8.56 7.04
C PRO A 121 -9.41 9.65 7.72
N THR A 122 -8.54 10.33 6.99
CA THR A 122 -7.78 11.48 7.49
C THR A 122 -8.71 12.62 7.95
N LEU A 123 -9.75 12.92 7.18
CA LEU A 123 -10.74 13.93 7.56
C LEU A 123 -11.54 13.50 8.79
N ALA A 124 -11.85 12.22 8.96
CA ALA A 124 -12.49 11.69 10.17
C ALA A 124 -11.61 11.96 11.42
N ALA A 125 -10.30 11.70 11.33
CA ALA A 125 -9.35 12.00 12.40
C ALA A 125 -9.24 13.52 12.66
N TYR A 126 -9.24 14.34 11.61
CA TYR A 126 -9.27 15.80 11.74
C TYR A 126 -10.54 16.30 12.46
N TYR A 127 -11.71 15.80 12.10
CA TYR A 127 -12.95 16.16 12.76
C TYR A 127 -13.00 15.68 14.21
N ALA A 128 -12.39 14.53 14.52
CA ALA A 128 -12.20 14.08 15.89
C ALA A 128 -11.39 15.11 16.71
N LEU A 129 -10.27 15.60 16.18
CA LEU A 129 -9.46 16.66 16.80
C LEU A 129 -10.24 17.97 16.93
N LYS A 130 -10.99 18.36 15.90
CA LYS A 130 -11.83 19.55 15.90
C LYS A 130 -12.89 19.49 17.01
N ILE A 131 -13.55 18.35 17.21
CA ILE A 131 -14.52 18.17 18.30
C ILE A 131 -13.85 18.30 19.66
N LEU A 132 -12.64 17.72 19.86
CA LEU A 132 -11.87 17.87 21.10
C LEU A 132 -11.61 19.34 21.43
N LYS A 133 -11.18 20.12 20.44
CA LYS A 133 -10.92 21.55 20.57
C LYS A 133 -12.19 22.35 20.85
N GLU A 134 -13.25 22.18 20.07
CA GLU A 134 -14.51 22.92 20.22
C GLU A 134 -15.19 22.68 21.58
N ARG A 135 -14.98 21.47 22.15
CA ARG A 135 -15.53 21.11 23.47
C ARG A 135 -14.58 21.39 24.62
N ASN A 136 -13.38 21.92 24.33
CA ASN A 136 -12.35 22.21 25.34
C ASN A 136 -12.04 21.00 26.24
N TYR A 137 -11.98 19.79 25.66
CA TYR A 137 -11.59 18.62 26.42
C TYR A 137 -10.15 18.74 26.91
N PRO A 138 -9.88 18.45 28.21
CA PRO A 138 -8.53 18.55 28.73
C PRO A 138 -7.62 17.48 28.11
N LEU A 139 -6.47 17.91 27.62
CA LEU A 139 -5.45 17.04 27.02
C LEU A 139 -4.13 17.27 27.78
N LYS A 140 -3.47 16.17 28.15
CA LYS A 140 -2.13 16.21 28.75
C LYS A 140 -1.03 16.28 27.68
N ARG A 141 -1.32 15.75 26.49
CA ARG A 141 -0.38 15.67 25.36
C ARG A 141 -0.87 16.50 24.19
N THR A 142 0.08 16.94 23.40
CA THR A 142 -0.21 17.55 22.10
C THR A 142 -0.74 16.50 21.15
N ILE A 143 -1.79 16.83 20.39
CA ILE A 143 -2.23 16.02 19.26
C ILE A 143 -1.75 16.70 17.99
N ARG A 144 -1.15 15.91 17.10
CA ARG A 144 -0.63 16.35 15.83
C ARG A 144 -1.15 15.48 14.71
N ILE A 145 -1.73 16.09 13.67
CA ILE A 145 -2.10 15.40 12.43
C ILE A 145 -1.11 15.86 11.37
N VAL A 146 -0.46 14.92 10.70
CA VAL A 146 0.44 15.16 9.58
C VAL A 146 -0.18 14.54 8.35
N VAL A 147 -0.50 15.38 7.37
CA VAL A 147 -1.06 14.96 6.08
C VAL A 147 0.05 15.00 5.06
N GLY A 148 0.54 13.84 4.64
CA GLY A 148 1.59 13.71 3.64
C GLY A 148 1.08 13.82 2.21
N GLY A 149 1.97 14.13 1.29
CA GLY A 149 1.64 14.27 -0.14
C GLY A 149 2.19 13.17 -1.04
N ASN A 150 2.69 12.05 -0.49
CA ASN A 150 3.37 11.03 -1.29
C ASN A 150 3.36 9.66 -0.59
N GLU A 151 2.20 9.13 -0.23
CA GLU A 151 2.05 7.76 0.27
C GLU A 151 2.13 6.77 -0.87
N GLU A 152 1.31 6.99 -1.88
CA GLU A 152 1.07 6.11 -3.02
C GLU A 152 2.29 5.90 -3.93
N SER A 153 3.30 6.74 -3.75
CA SER A 153 4.50 6.74 -4.59
C SER A 153 5.83 6.79 -3.82
N GLY A 154 5.85 6.46 -2.49
CA GLY A 154 7.09 6.15 -1.79
C GLY A 154 7.40 6.89 -0.50
N SER A 155 6.46 7.57 0.15
CA SER A 155 6.59 8.18 1.51
C SER A 155 7.74 9.19 1.68
N ARG A 156 8.24 9.78 0.59
CA ARG A 156 9.33 10.78 0.61
C ARG A 156 8.98 12.00 1.47
N CYS A 157 7.69 12.33 1.56
CA CYS A 157 7.16 13.38 2.41
C CYS A 157 7.47 13.15 3.90
N LEU A 158 7.31 11.93 4.41
CA LEU A 158 7.62 11.62 5.81
C LEU A 158 9.13 11.51 6.06
N HIS A 159 9.92 11.09 5.06
CA HIS A 159 11.37 11.19 5.15
C HIS A 159 11.80 12.65 5.33
N HIS A 160 11.27 13.58 4.51
CA HIS A 160 11.52 15.02 4.66
C HIS A 160 11.11 15.51 6.06
N TYR A 161 9.91 15.12 6.50
CA TYR A 161 9.36 15.52 7.81
C TYR A 161 10.22 15.08 8.99
N PHE A 162 10.60 13.80 9.06
CA PHE A 162 11.33 13.26 10.21
C PHE A 162 12.85 13.40 10.11
N GLN A 163 13.45 13.30 8.92
CA GLN A 163 14.90 13.30 8.75
C GLN A 163 15.46 14.67 8.40
N GLU A 164 14.82 15.43 7.51
CA GLU A 164 15.33 16.72 7.08
C GLU A 164 14.85 17.85 8.00
N LEU A 165 13.54 17.92 8.30
CA LEU A 165 13.00 18.89 9.25
C LEU A 165 13.21 18.49 10.71
N GLN A 166 13.68 17.26 10.99
CA GLN A 166 13.96 16.72 12.33
C GLN A 166 12.78 16.88 13.31
N ARG A 167 11.56 16.66 12.81
CA ARG A 167 10.37 16.74 13.66
C ARG A 167 10.34 15.60 14.67
N PRO A 168 9.83 15.84 15.90
CA PRO A 168 9.81 14.83 16.93
C PRO A 168 8.87 13.69 16.60
N HIS A 169 9.32 12.46 16.93
CA HIS A 169 8.53 11.25 16.82
C HIS A 169 7.43 11.19 17.90
N PRO A 170 6.32 10.50 17.63
CA PRO A 170 5.25 10.37 18.62
C PRO A 170 5.60 9.37 19.72
N ILE A 171 4.94 9.54 20.89
CA ILE A 171 4.90 8.51 21.93
C ILE A 171 3.79 7.48 21.65
N TYR A 172 2.72 7.90 20.96
CA TYR A 172 1.65 7.06 20.42
C TYR A 172 1.22 7.65 19.09
N GLY A 173 1.06 6.82 18.07
CA GLY A 173 0.59 7.26 16.77
C GLY A 173 -0.25 6.21 16.06
N PHE A 174 -1.07 6.66 15.11
CA PHE A 174 -1.72 5.77 14.16
C PHE A 174 -1.86 6.43 12.79
N THR A 175 -1.94 5.58 11.75
CA THR A 175 -2.44 5.98 10.44
C THR A 175 -3.86 5.46 10.26
N PRO A 176 -4.80 6.26 9.74
CA PRO A 176 -6.15 5.83 9.46
C PRO A 176 -6.27 5.05 8.14
N ASP A 177 -5.16 4.83 7.47
CA ASP A 177 -5.02 4.26 6.13
C ASP A 177 -4.86 2.74 6.18
N ALA A 178 -5.89 2.02 6.65
CA ALA A 178 -5.90 0.57 6.71
C ALA A 178 -7.28 0.02 7.13
N GLU A 179 -7.31 -1.13 7.83
CA GLU A 179 -8.53 -1.75 8.31
C GLU A 179 -8.65 -1.73 9.83
N PHE A 180 -9.89 -1.70 10.33
CA PHE A 180 -10.21 -2.03 11.72
C PHE A 180 -10.19 -3.55 11.95
N PRO A 181 -9.94 -4.08 13.20
CA PRO A 181 -9.79 -3.29 14.44
C PRO A 181 -8.47 -2.54 14.56
N LEU A 182 -7.37 -3.10 14.10
CA LEU A 182 -6.06 -2.47 13.97
C LEU A 182 -5.03 -3.45 13.35
N ILE A 183 -3.98 -2.87 12.78
CA ILE A 183 -2.81 -3.60 12.26
C ILE A 183 -1.62 -3.21 13.13
N TYR A 184 -1.13 -4.17 13.94
CA TYR A 184 -0.02 -3.95 14.88
C TYR A 184 1.34 -4.36 14.33
N GLY A 185 1.36 -4.90 13.11
CA GLY A 185 2.60 -5.29 12.46
C GLY A 185 2.49 -5.31 10.93
N GLU A 186 3.56 -4.87 10.28
CA GLU A 186 3.72 -4.85 8.84
C GLU A 186 5.00 -5.59 8.47
N LYS A 187 4.95 -6.54 7.54
CA LYS A 187 6.14 -7.28 7.10
C LYS A 187 7.17 -6.34 6.48
N GLY A 188 8.43 -6.70 6.59
CA GLY A 188 9.51 -6.07 5.84
C GLY A 188 9.27 -6.20 4.34
N ILE A 189 9.73 -5.21 3.58
CA ILE A 189 9.57 -5.15 2.13
C ILE A 189 10.94 -5.05 1.49
N MET A 190 11.36 -6.15 0.87
CA MET A 190 12.64 -6.23 0.15
C MET A 190 12.40 -6.32 -1.34
N ASN A 191 13.05 -5.46 -2.12
CA ASN A 191 13.17 -5.63 -3.57
C ASN A 191 14.56 -6.12 -3.90
N TYR A 192 14.64 -7.27 -4.58
CA TYR A 192 15.89 -7.91 -4.94
C TYR A 192 15.94 -8.17 -6.44
N ARG A 193 17.07 -7.82 -7.08
CA ARG A 193 17.28 -7.96 -8.52
C ARG A 193 18.28 -9.06 -8.82
N PHE A 194 17.93 -9.95 -9.74
CA PHE A 194 18.88 -10.79 -10.47
C PHE A 194 19.12 -10.20 -11.85
N GLN A 195 20.37 -9.95 -12.21
CA GLN A 195 20.72 -9.35 -13.48
C GLN A 195 22.06 -9.85 -14.03
N GLY A 196 22.25 -9.73 -15.31
CA GLY A 196 23.50 -10.07 -15.98
C GLY A 196 23.36 -10.17 -17.48
N GLU A 197 24.41 -10.71 -18.11
CA GLU A 197 24.49 -10.95 -19.54
C GLU A 197 24.60 -12.44 -19.80
N ILE A 198 23.77 -12.98 -20.69
CA ILE A 198 23.81 -14.37 -21.11
C ILE A 198 23.40 -14.45 -22.57
N HIS A 199 24.17 -15.21 -23.35
CA HIS A 199 23.73 -15.58 -24.68
C HIS A 199 22.76 -16.76 -24.58
N ASP A 200 21.58 -16.61 -25.16
CA ASP A 200 20.55 -17.65 -25.20
C ASP A 200 20.22 -17.89 -26.68
N ASP A 201 20.47 -19.12 -27.17
CA ASP A 201 20.30 -19.46 -28.58
C ASP A 201 18.85 -19.48 -29.01
N VAL A 202 17.89 -19.55 -28.11
CA VAL A 202 16.47 -19.69 -28.38
C VAL A 202 15.67 -18.47 -27.98
N LEU A 203 15.92 -17.91 -26.77
CA LEU A 203 15.21 -16.75 -26.26
C LEU A 203 15.86 -15.46 -26.75
N HIS A 204 15.12 -14.64 -27.51
CA HIS A 204 15.60 -13.35 -28.02
C HIS A 204 15.01 -12.15 -27.30
N TYR A 205 13.80 -12.30 -26.79
CA TYR A 205 13.11 -11.25 -26.04
C TYR A 205 12.20 -11.87 -24.99
N LEU A 206 12.14 -11.25 -23.83
CA LEU A 206 11.16 -11.54 -22.78
C LEU A 206 10.83 -10.25 -22.07
N HIS A 207 9.52 -10.01 -21.83
CA HIS A 207 9.07 -8.89 -21.05
C HIS A 207 7.82 -9.24 -20.26
N SER A 208 7.77 -8.80 -18.98
CA SER A 208 6.62 -9.00 -18.13
C SER A 208 6.65 -8.09 -16.91
N GLY A 209 5.46 -7.68 -16.46
CA GLY A 209 5.25 -6.88 -15.26
C GLY A 209 5.36 -5.38 -15.48
N VAL A 210 4.68 -4.63 -14.63
CA VAL A 210 4.66 -3.16 -14.63
C VAL A 210 5.18 -2.58 -13.31
N ALA A 211 5.08 -3.33 -12.21
CA ALA A 211 5.55 -2.94 -10.89
C ALA A 211 6.01 -4.17 -10.08
N ALA A 212 7.05 -4.01 -9.26
CA ALA A 212 7.60 -5.11 -8.45
C ALA A 212 6.58 -5.67 -7.45
N ASN A 213 5.72 -4.83 -6.89
CA ASN A 213 4.68 -5.16 -5.92
C ASN A 213 3.35 -5.62 -6.54
N SER A 214 3.33 -5.97 -7.83
CA SER A 214 2.17 -6.54 -8.51
C SER A 214 2.52 -7.88 -9.13
N VAL A 215 1.60 -8.85 -9.05
CA VAL A 215 1.72 -10.13 -9.78
C VAL A 215 1.49 -9.84 -11.25
N PRO A 216 2.45 -10.18 -12.16
CA PRO A 216 2.29 -9.98 -13.58
C PRO A 216 1.13 -10.78 -14.17
N ASP A 217 0.18 -10.10 -14.80
CA ASP A 217 -0.97 -10.69 -15.49
C ASP A 217 -0.74 -10.94 -16.97
N SER A 218 0.43 -10.59 -17.48
CA SER A 218 0.83 -10.88 -18.87
C SER A 218 2.34 -11.04 -18.98
N ALA A 219 2.78 -11.98 -19.79
CA ALA A 219 4.18 -12.19 -20.12
C ALA A 219 4.33 -12.54 -21.60
N ILE A 220 5.30 -11.95 -22.27
CA ILE A 220 5.60 -12.18 -23.70
C ILE A 220 7.03 -12.66 -23.87
N ALA A 221 7.25 -13.63 -24.77
CA ALA A 221 8.58 -14.07 -25.23
C ALA A 221 8.64 -14.20 -26.73
N HIS A 222 9.78 -13.80 -27.34
CA HIS A 222 10.11 -14.07 -28.74
C HIS A 222 11.22 -15.11 -28.79
N LEU A 223 11.01 -16.14 -29.55
CA LEU A 223 11.92 -17.27 -29.70
C LEU A 223 12.36 -17.46 -31.15
N VAL A 224 13.54 -18.07 -31.33
CA VAL A 224 14.05 -18.53 -32.64
C VAL A 224 14.50 -19.99 -32.49
N GLY A 225 14.32 -20.79 -33.53
CA GLY A 225 14.74 -22.20 -33.51
C GLY A 225 13.97 -23.07 -32.51
N HIS A 226 12.71 -22.73 -32.21
CA HIS A 226 11.88 -23.48 -31.27
C HIS A 226 11.55 -24.90 -31.79
N THR A 227 11.38 -25.85 -30.87
CA THR A 227 11.10 -27.25 -31.18
C THR A 227 9.73 -27.74 -30.67
N PHE A 228 8.98 -26.92 -29.93
CA PHE A 228 7.65 -27.27 -29.41
C PHE A 228 6.54 -27.02 -30.44
N SER A 229 5.43 -27.74 -30.32
CA SER A 229 4.23 -27.57 -31.11
C SER A 229 3.20 -26.67 -30.46
N ALA A 230 2.27 -26.10 -31.23
CA ALA A 230 1.13 -25.36 -30.72
C ALA A 230 0.32 -26.19 -29.72
N HIS A 231 0.11 -27.47 -29.97
CA HIS A 231 -0.59 -28.38 -29.04
C HIS A 231 0.08 -28.49 -27.64
N GLN A 232 1.42 -28.49 -27.61
CA GLN A 232 2.14 -28.52 -26.32
C GLN A 232 1.90 -27.22 -25.52
N PHE A 233 1.95 -26.05 -26.18
CA PHE A 233 1.66 -24.79 -25.54
C PHE A 233 0.21 -24.69 -25.05
N GLU A 234 -0.76 -25.04 -25.88
CA GLU A 234 -2.18 -25.07 -25.49
C GLU A 234 -2.44 -26.06 -24.35
N SER A 235 -1.78 -27.24 -24.37
CA SER A 235 -1.89 -28.22 -23.28
C SER A 235 -1.33 -27.67 -21.98
N PHE A 236 -0.19 -26.99 -22.03
CA PHE A 236 0.41 -26.33 -20.89
C PHE A 236 -0.54 -25.24 -20.29
N LEU A 237 -1.10 -24.36 -21.13
CA LEU A 237 -2.03 -23.32 -20.70
C LEU A 237 -3.27 -23.91 -20.01
N ARG A 238 -3.85 -24.98 -20.58
CA ARG A 238 -4.99 -25.68 -19.95
C ARG A 238 -4.63 -26.26 -18.58
N GLN A 239 -3.45 -26.88 -18.44
CA GLN A 239 -2.99 -27.44 -17.16
C GLN A 239 -2.73 -26.34 -16.11
N ALA A 240 -2.23 -25.19 -16.56
CA ALA A 240 -2.01 -24.02 -15.70
C ALA A 240 -3.31 -23.26 -15.36
N GLY A 241 -4.44 -23.63 -15.96
CA GLY A 241 -5.73 -22.95 -15.73
C GLY A 241 -5.76 -21.53 -16.30
N THR A 242 -5.04 -21.27 -17.41
CA THR A 242 -4.92 -19.95 -18.00
C THR A 242 -5.08 -19.95 -19.52
N THR A 243 -4.93 -18.79 -20.12
CA THR A 243 -4.99 -18.53 -21.55
C THR A 243 -3.70 -17.90 -22.07
N GLY A 244 -3.55 -17.86 -23.36
CA GLY A 244 -2.42 -17.21 -24.02
C GLY A 244 -2.55 -17.27 -25.53
N SER A 245 -1.57 -16.73 -26.23
CA SER A 245 -1.48 -16.81 -27.69
C SER A 245 -0.10 -17.29 -28.14
N LEU A 246 -0.07 -17.96 -29.29
CA LEU A 246 1.14 -18.40 -29.94
C LEU A 246 1.07 -18.04 -31.42
N GLU A 247 2.03 -17.24 -31.87
CA GLU A 247 2.21 -16.90 -33.26
C GLU A 247 3.50 -17.56 -33.76
N ILE A 248 3.42 -18.37 -34.82
CA ILE A 248 4.57 -19.03 -35.43
C ILE A 248 4.78 -18.49 -36.82
N ASN A 249 5.98 -18.02 -37.13
CA ASN A 249 6.40 -17.59 -38.43
C ASN A 249 7.77 -18.20 -38.76
N LYS A 250 7.77 -19.28 -39.57
CA LYS A 250 8.97 -20.09 -39.89
C LYS A 250 9.61 -20.66 -38.63
N ASP A 251 10.82 -20.21 -38.31
CA ASP A 251 11.61 -20.60 -37.12
C ASP A 251 11.42 -19.68 -35.91
N GLN A 252 10.59 -18.65 -36.05
CA GLN A 252 10.27 -17.71 -34.99
C GLN A 252 8.93 -18.04 -34.33
N ALA A 253 8.85 -17.83 -33.01
CA ALA A 253 7.61 -17.94 -32.28
C ALA A 253 7.47 -16.77 -31.29
N ILE A 254 6.26 -16.21 -31.19
CA ILE A 254 5.89 -15.25 -30.18
C ILE A 254 4.86 -15.91 -29.25
N LEU A 255 5.19 -16.00 -27.99
CA LEU A 255 4.32 -16.56 -26.99
C LEU A 255 3.84 -15.44 -26.06
N THR A 256 2.54 -15.43 -25.78
CA THR A 256 1.97 -14.61 -24.71
C THR A 256 1.26 -15.54 -23.74
N VAL A 257 1.56 -15.39 -22.45
CA VAL A 257 0.84 -16.07 -21.36
C VAL A 257 0.06 -15.02 -20.59
N HIS A 258 -1.23 -15.27 -20.36
CA HIS A 258 -2.03 -14.46 -19.48
C HIS A 258 -2.02 -15.04 -18.07
N GLY A 259 -2.10 -14.19 -17.09
CA GLY A 259 -2.16 -14.52 -15.67
C GLY A 259 -3.34 -13.83 -15.02
N LYS A 260 -3.20 -13.57 -13.72
CA LYS A 260 -4.17 -12.80 -12.93
C LYS A 260 -3.41 -11.89 -12.01
N ALA A 261 -3.64 -10.58 -12.12
CA ALA A 261 -3.05 -9.61 -11.20
C ALA A 261 -3.50 -9.84 -9.76
N ALA A 262 -2.60 -9.57 -8.83
CA ALA A 262 -2.85 -9.50 -7.40
C ALA A 262 -1.77 -8.62 -6.76
N HIS A 263 -1.99 -8.17 -5.54
CA HIS A 263 -0.97 -7.44 -4.80
C HIS A 263 0.22 -8.35 -4.45
N GLY A 264 1.45 -7.84 -4.56
CA GLY A 264 2.67 -8.61 -4.34
C GLY A 264 2.86 -9.14 -2.90
N SER A 265 2.11 -8.64 -1.92
CA SER A 265 2.08 -9.18 -0.56
C SER A 265 1.24 -10.45 -0.40
N THR A 266 0.31 -10.69 -1.31
CA THR A 266 -0.61 -11.84 -1.35
C THR A 266 -0.60 -12.47 -2.75
N PRO A 267 0.58 -12.91 -3.23
CA PRO A 267 0.74 -13.36 -4.62
C PRO A 267 -0.07 -14.62 -4.93
N GLU A 268 -0.47 -15.38 -3.93
CA GLU A 268 -1.32 -16.58 -4.03
C GLU A 268 -2.75 -16.28 -4.52
N HIS A 269 -3.20 -15.04 -4.44
CA HIS A 269 -4.49 -14.60 -4.99
C HIS A 269 -4.43 -14.31 -6.49
N GLY A 270 -3.22 -14.24 -7.04
CA GLY A 270 -2.94 -14.03 -8.45
C GLY A 270 -2.51 -15.30 -9.19
N LEU A 271 -2.13 -15.11 -10.44
CA LEU A 271 -1.47 -16.12 -11.27
C LEU A 271 -0.34 -15.46 -12.04
N ASN A 272 0.89 -15.74 -11.70
CA ASN A 272 2.06 -15.07 -12.23
C ASN A 272 2.39 -15.55 -13.66
N ALA A 273 2.06 -14.73 -14.66
CA ALA A 273 2.29 -15.04 -16.07
C ALA A 273 3.78 -15.25 -16.39
N LEU A 274 4.67 -14.48 -15.77
CA LEU A 274 6.11 -14.59 -15.99
C LEU A 274 6.68 -15.91 -15.48
N SER A 275 6.31 -16.34 -14.28
CA SER A 275 6.73 -17.62 -13.73
C SER A 275 6.23 -18.79 -14.57
N LEU A 276 5.00 -18.71 -15.07
CA LEU A 276 4.43 -19.71 -16.00
C LEU A 276 5.17 -19.74 -17.34
N LEU A 277 5.46 -18.58 -17.93
CA LEU A 277 6.19 -18.50 -19.18
C LEU A 277 7.60 -19.09 -19.04
N LEU A 278 8.33 -18.73 -17.99
CA LEU A 278 9.66 -19.31 -17.70
C LEU A 278 9.59 -20.82 -17.51
N LYS A 279 8.55 -21.33 -16.84
CA LYS A 279 8.32 -22.78 -16.69
C LYS A 279 8.14 -23.46 -18.05
N PHE A 280 7.25 -22.92 -18.89
CA PHE A 280 7.04 -23.46 -20.25
C PHE A 280 8.33 -23.50 -21.05
N LEU A 281 9.09 -22.38 -21.05
CA LEU A 281 10.35 -22.29 -21.77
C LEU A 281 11.40 -23.31 -21.28
N ALA A 282 11.49 -23.51 -19.98
CA ALA A 282 12.42 -24.48 -19.39
C ALA A 282 12.08 -25.92 -19.72
N GLU A 283 10.79 -26.27 -19.80
CA GLU A 283 10.30 -27.63 -20.09
C GLU A 283 10.34 -27.97 -21.61
N HIS A 284 10.17 -26.97 -22.47
CA HIS A 284 9.94 -27.20 -23.90
C HIS A 284 10.99 -26.58 -24.81
N THR A 285 12.03 -25.93 -24.27
CA THR A 285 13.12 -25.34 -25.07
C THR A 285 14.49 -25.64 -24.46
N THR A 286 15.53 -25.23 -25.20
CA THR A 286 16.92 -25.29 -24.70
C THR A 286 17.36 -24.01 -23.98
N SER A 287 16.47 -23.01 -23.80
CA SER A 287 16.80 -21.73 -23.15
C SER A 287 17.53 -21.95 -21.80
N SER A 288 18.76 -21.49 -21.76
CA SER A 288 19.61 -21.60 -20.58
C SER A 288 19.12 -20.68 -19.44
N LEU A 289 18.63 -19.49 -19.79
CA LEU A 289 18.06 -18.54 -18.85
C LEU A 289 16.80 -19.13 -18.17
N ALA A 290 15.87 -19.65 -18.96
CA ALA A 290 14.65 -20.25 -18.41
C ALA A 290 14.95 -21.47 -17.54
N LYS A 291 15.85 -22.37 -17.95
CA LYS A 291 16.27 -23.53 -17.16
C LYS A 291 16.89 -23.15 -15.82
N HIS A 292 17.61 -22.03 -15.75
CA HIS A 292 18.22 -21.58 -14.49
C HIS A 292 17.17 -21.02 -13.51
N PHE A 293 16.19 -20.27 -13.99
CA PHE A 293 15.30 -19.49 -13.11
C PHE A 293 13.90 -20.10 -12.91
N ALA A 294 13.40 -20.92 -13.84
CA ALA A 294 12.01 -21.38 -13.80
C ALA A 294 11.59 -22.00 -12.46
N SER A 295 12.37 -22.98 -11.96
CA SER A 295 12.05 -23.66 -10.68
C SER A 295 12.16 -22.73 -9.46
N LYS A 296 13.00 -21.69 -9.56
CA LYS A 296 13.27 -20.76 -8.48
C LYS A 296 12.10 -19.79 -8.20
N PHE A 297 11.31 -19.49 -9.23
CA PHE A 297 10.28 -18.45 -9.18
C PHE A 297 8.84 -18.98 -9.19
N LEU A 298 8.64 -20.29 -9.06
CA LEU A 298 7.30 -20.88 -9.10
C LEU A 298 6.56 -20.76 -7.76
N ALA A 299 7.28 -20.91 -6.66
CA ALA A 299 6.68 -20.93 -5.33
C ALA A 299 6.66 -19.54 -4.71
N TYR A 300 5.50 -19.12 -4.21
CA TYR A 300 5.33 -17.82 -3.57
C TYR A 300 5.90 -17.74 -2.14
N ASP A 301 6.28 -18.88 -1.55
CA ASP A 301 6.87 -18.98 -0.21
C ASP A 301 8.40 -18.85 -0.20
N GLY A 302 9.03 -18.68 -1.38
CA GLY A 302 10.47 -18.57 -1.53
C GLY A 302 11.24 -19.89 -1.44
N SER A 303 10.56 -21.04 -1.38
CA SER A 303 11.22 -22.36 -1.28
C SER A 303 12.15 -22.66 -2.45
N GLY A 304 11.84 -22.16 -3.65
CA GLY A 304 12.70 -22.30 -4.82
C GLY A 304 14.03 -21.55 -4.75
N LEU A 305 14.20 -20.66 -3.78
CA LEU A 305 15.39 -19.85 -3.53
C LEU A 305 15.96 -20.06 -2.12
N ASP A 306 15.57 -21.13 -1.43
CA ASP A 306 16.00 -21.49 -0.08
C ASP A 306 15.78 -20.37 0.96
N ILE A 307 14.76 -19.51 0.73
CA ILE A 307 14.41 -18.40 1.60
C ILE A 307 13.07 -18.59 2.31
N GLN A 308 12.49 -19.78 2.23
CA GLN A 308 11.25 -20.11 2.93
C GLN A 308 11.41 -19.87 4.44
N PHE A 309 10.52 -19.08 4.99
CA PHE A 309 10.53 -18.73 6.40
C PHE A 309 9.10 -18.53 6.93
N SER A 310 8.86 -18.96 8.16
CA SER A 310 7.59 -18.71 8.86
C SER A 310 7.88 -18.21 10.27
N GLY A 311 7.56 -16.95 10.52
CA GLY A 311 7.73 -16.31 11.82
C GLY A 311 6.53 -16.58 12.74
N GLU A 312 6.78 -16.65 14.05
CA GLU A 312 5.71 -16.84 15.04
C GLU A 312 4.76 -15.65 15.12
N ARG A 313 5.26 -14.43 14.87
CA ARG A 313 4.53 -13.17 15.07
C ARG A 313 3.75 -12.71 13.84
N MET A 314 4.28 -12.96 12.64
CA MET A 314 3.75 -12.38 11.40
C MET A 314 3.52 -13.41 10.29
N GLY A 315 3.64 -14.72 10.61
CA GLY A 315 3.41 -15.81 9.67
C GLY A 315 4.49 -15.94 8.59
N ALA A 316 4.14 -16.52 7.46
CA ALA A 316 5.09 -16.91 6.42
C ALA A 316 5.60 -15.72 5.58
N LEU A 317 6.86 -15.82 5.12
CA LEU A 317 7.39 -15.00 4.05
C LEU A 317 6.58 -15.22 2.76
N THR A 318 6.39 -14.15 1.99
CA THR A 318 5.85 -14.26 0.62
C THR A 318 6.79 -13.60 -0.39
N MET A 319 6.85 -14.17 -1.60
CA MET A 319 7.72 -13.72 -2.68
C MET A 319 6.93 -13.59 -3.98
N ASN A 320 7.01 -12.45 -4.61
CA ASN A 320 6.46 -12.18 -5.93
C ASN A 320 7.59 -11.90 -6.93
N LEU A 321 7.61 -12.59 -8.06
CA LEU A 321 8.39 -12.19 -9.24
C LEU A 321 7.60 -11.11 -9.98
N GLY A 322 7.88 -9.83 -9.68
CA GLY A 322 7.07 -8.71 -10.18
C GLY A 322 7.46 -8.22 -11.57
N LEU A 323 8.75 -8.24 -11.90
CA LEU A 323 9.25 -7.75 -13.19
C LEU A 323 10.25 -8.72 -13.79
N GLY A 324 10.22 -8.86 -15.09
CA GLY A 324 11.21 -9.64 -15.84
C GLY A 324 11.43 -9.14 -17.25
N SER A 325 12.70 -9.10 -17.63
CA SER A 325 13.11 -8.76 -19.00
C SER A 325 14.32 -9.57 -19.45
N TYR A 326 14.37 -9.83 -20.74
CA TYR A 326 15.55 -10.29 -21.46
C TYR A 326 15.54 -9.67 -22.86
N GLU A 327 16.61 -8.98 -23.20
CA GLU A 327 16.79 -8.38 -24.51
C GLU A 327 18.28 -8.14 -24.79
N ASN A 328 18.72 -8.41 -26.03
CA ASN A 328 20.10 -8.20 -26.47
C ASN A 328 21.16 -8.87 -25.59
N GLY A 329 20.85 -10.04 -25.04
CA GLY A 329 21.74 -10.77 -24.13
C GLY A 329 21.69 -10.32 -22.67
N HIS A 330 20.99 -9.25 -22.32
CA HIS A 330 20.85 -8.77 -20.95
C HIS A 330 19.55 -9.26 -20.32
N TYR A 331 19.61 -9.75 -19.07
CA TYR A 331 18.42 -10.11 -18.31
C TYR A 331 18.31 -9.33 -17.01
N SER A 332 17.09 -9.12 -16.57
CA SER A 332 16.78 -8.56 -15.27
C SER A 332 15.47 -9.17 -14.74
N PHE A 333 15.52 -9.72 -13.51
CA PHE A 333 14.35 -10.20 -12.76
C PHE A 333 14.30 -9.50 -11.41
N ILE A 334 13.13 -8.94 -11.04
CA ILE A 334 12.96 -8.26 -9.76
C ILE A 334 11.92 -9.01 -8.94
N LEU A 335 12.35 -9.40 -7.74
CA LEU A 335 11.51 -9.99 -6.70
C LEU A 335 11.05 -8.93 -5.73
N ASN A 336 9.79 -8.99 -5.31
CA ASN A 336 9.27 -8.28 -4.15
C ASN A 336 8.99 -9.31 -3.06
N ILE A 337 9.68 -9.19 -1.95
CA ILE A 337 9.66 -10.16 -0.86
C ILE A 337 9.08 -9.48 0.38
N ARG A 338 8.12 -10.16 1.04
CA ARG A 338 7.53 -9.72 2.29
C ARG A 338 7.96 -10.67 3.40
N TYR A 339 8.76 -10.18 4.35
CA TYR A 339 9.38 -11.02 5.36
C TYR A 339 8.95 -10.59 6.78
N PRO A 340 8.71 -11.57 7.69
CA PRO A 340 8.32 -11.28 9.06
C PRO A 340 9.50 -10.72 9.89
N ILE A 341 9.18 -10.09 11.02
CA ILE A 341 10.17 -9.46 11.90
C ILE A 341 11.22 -10.44 12.46
N ASP A 342 10.86 -11.72 12.53
CA ASP A 342 11.79 -12.78 13.01
C ASP A 342 12.79 -13.22 11.93
N CYS A 343 12.68 -12.73 10.71
CA CYS A 343 13.56 -13.04 9.58
C CYS A 343 14.69 -12.00 9.48
N ASP A 344 15.95 -12.46 9.40
CA ASP A 344 17.10 -11.56 9.22
C ASP A 344 17.26 -11.18 7.73
N PRO A 345 17.08 -9.91 7.34
CA PRO A 345 17.17 -9.46 5.95
C PRO A 345 18.58 -9.61 5.36
N HIS A 346 19.63 -9.62 6.18
CA HIS A 346 21.01 -9.84 5.72
C HIS A 346 21.20 -11.29 5.27
N ILE A 347 20.73 -12.25 6.08
CA ILE A 347 20.77 -13.67 5.73
C ILE A 347 19.93 -13.91 4.47
N LEU A 348 18.73 -13.31 4.41
CA LEU A 348 17.83 -13.39 3.26
C LEU A 348 18.53 -12.90 1.97
N SER A 349 19.11 -11.71 2.00
CA SER A 349 19.84 -11.15 0.86
C SER A 349 21.06 -11.98 0.46
N GLN A 350 21.80 -12.52 1.44
CA GLN A 350 22.97 -13.38 1.22
C GLN A 350 22.58 -14.71 0.55
N THR A 351 21.49 -15.33 1.02
CA THR A 351 20.95 -16.57 0.43
C THR A 351 20.50 -16.34 -1.00
N LEU A 352 19.76 -15.26 -1.26
CA LEU A 352 19.38 -14.87 -2.63
C LEU A 352 20.59 -14.73 -3.54
N GLY A 353 21.66 -14.12 -3.05
CA GLY A 353 22.90 -13.95 -3.82
C GLY A 353 23.53 -15.26 -4.32
N GLN A 354 23.34 -16.38 -3.61
CA GLN A 354 23.86 -17.70 -3.98
C GLN A 354 23.11 -18.30 -5.19
N HIS A 355 21.88 -17.84 -5.45
CA HIS A 355 21.07 -18.27 -6.58
C HIS A 355 21.25 -17.43 -7.86
N ALA A 356 22.05 -16.35 -7.77
CA ALA A 356 22.31 -15.49 -8.91
C ALA A 356 23.14 -16.22 -9.97
N LEU A 357 22.74 -16.11 -11.23
CA LEU A 357 23.54 -16.62 -12.34
C LEU A 357 24.82 -15.76 -12.56
N HIS A 358 24.69 -14.44 -12.40
CA HIS A 358 25.80 -13.49 -12.51
C HIS A 358 25.81 -12.53 -11.32
N LYS A 359 24.82 -11.64 -11.18
CA LYS A 359 24.75 -10.66 -10.11
C LYS A 359 23.38 -10.68 -9.43
N GLY A 360 23.39 -10.80 -8.09
CA GLY A 360 22.26 -10.47 -7.23
C GLY A 360 22.48 -9.11 -6.58
N GLU A 361 21.42 -8.31 -6.45
CA GLU A 361 21.50 -6.95 -5.93
C GLU A 361 20.29 -6.60 -5.06
N LEU A 362 20.54 -6.21 -3.82
CA LEU A 362 19.52 -5.61 -2.96
C LEU A 362 19.23 -4.19 -3.47
N MET A 363 18.02 -3.98 -4.00
CA MET A 363 17.59 -2.68 -4.51
C MET A 363 17.06 -1.77 -3.41
N SER A 364 16.25 -2.33 -2.53
CA SER A 364 15.68 -1.63 -1.40
C SER A 364 15.26 -2.62 -0.32
N ASP A 365 15.31 -2.17 0.92
CA ASP A 365 14.80 -2.88 2.08
C ASP A 365 14.14 -1.89 3.04
N SER A 366 12.90 -2.18 3.40
CA SER A 366 12.14 -1.45 4.40
C SER A 366 11.85 -2.40 5.56
N ALA A 367 12.40 -2.09 6.73
CA ALA A 367 12.30 -2.94 7.91
C ALA A 367 10.85 -3.24 8.32
N PRO A 368 10.56 -4.40 8.93
CA PRO A 368 9.25 -4.70 9.48
C PRO A 368 8.86 -3.72 10.59
N LEU A 369 7.57 -3.41 10.68
CA LEU A 369 6.96 -2.79 11.85
C LEU A 369 6.33 -3.87 12.72
N TYR A 370 6.54 -3.79 14.03
CA TYR A 370 5.84 -4.64 15.00
C TYR A 370 5.75 -3.96 16.36
N LEU A 371 4.53 -3.85 16.88
CA LEU A 371 4.27 -3.45 18.25
C LEU A 371 3.63 -4.62 19.00
N ASP A 372 3.94 -4.74 20.29
CA ASP A 372 3.37 -5.79 21.13
C ASP A 372 1.84 -5.64 21.23
N PRO A 373 1.06 -6.61 20.73
CA PRO A 373 -0.40 -6.56 20.80
C PRO A 373 -0.94 -6.48 22.23
N GLU A 374 -0.20 -6.97 23.25
CA GLU A 374 -0.61 -6.91 24.65
C GLU A 374 -0.27 -5.57 25.33
N SER A 375 0.40 -4.66 24.62
CA SER A 375 0.74 -3.35 25.17
C SER A 375 -0.52 -2.53 25.53
N PRO A 376 -0.49 -1.71 26.59
CA PRO A 376 -1.61 -0.85 26.97
C PRO A 376 -2.10 0.04 25.83
N PHE A 377 -1.19 0.48 24.95
CA PHE A 377 -1.51 1.27 23.76
C PHE A 377 -2.44 0.50 22.80
N ILE A 378 -2.01 -0.69 22.36
CA ILE A 378 -2.78 -1.54 21.43
C ILE A 378 -4.11 -1.95 22.04
N GLN A 379 -4.09 -2.42 23.30
CA GLN A 379 -5.31 -2.85 24.01
C GLN A 379 -6.32 -1.71 24.20
N THR A 380 -5.85 -0.47 24.38
CA THR A 380 -6.73 0.70 24.45
C THR A 380 -7.47 0.93 23.13
N LEU A 381 -6.75 0.90 22.00
CA LEU A 381 -7.35 1.11 20.68
C LEU A 381 -8.33 -0.02 20.32
N LEU A 382 -7.94 -1.28 20.57
CA LEU A 382 -8.80 -2.44 20.35
C LEU A 382 -10.11 -2.34 21.16
N ARG A 383 -10.02 -2.02 22.44
CA ARG A 383 -11.18 -1.86 23.30
C ARG A 383 -12.12 -0.75 22.80
N ILE A 384 -11.56 0.39 22.39
CA ILE A 384 -12.35 1.52 21.86
C ILE A 384 -13.12 1.09 20.60
N TYR A 385 -12.45 0.42 19.67
CA TYR A 385 -13.10 -0.13 18.48
C TYR A 385 -14.25 -1.08 18.84
N GLN A 386 -13.98 -2.06 19.70
CA GLN A 386 -14.98 -3.06 20.11
C GLN A 386 -16.20 -2.45 20.84
N GLU A 387 -15.96 -1.43 21.66
CA GLU A 387 -17.04 -0.72 22.39
C GLU A 387 -17.94 0.09 21.45
N LEU A 388 -17.39 0.73 20.44
CA LEU A 388 -18.13 1.65 19.56
C LEU A 388 -18.72 0.96 18.32
N SER A 389 -18.01 0.00 17.73
CA SER A 389 -18.51 -0.77 16.59
C SER A 389 -19.43 -1.90 17.00
N GLY A 390 -19.30 -2.42 18.23
CA GLY A 390 -19.97 -3.64 18.68
C GLY A 390 -19.31 -4.93 18.18
N ASP A 391 -18.33 -4.84 17.31
CA ASP A 391 -17.57 -5.99 16.80
C ASP A 391 -16.51 -6.45 17.81
N LYS A 392 -16.76 -7.57 18.44
CA LYS A 392 -15.86 -8.23 19.39
C LYS A 392 -15.17 -9.47 18.81
N LYS A 393 -15.42 -9.78 17.54
CA LYS A 393 -14.97 -11.04 16.91
C LYS A 393 -13.71 -10.83 16.06
N THR A 394 -13.66 -9.73 15.33
CA THR A 394 -12.52 -9.43 14.47
C THR A 394 -11.29 -9.19 15.34
N GLN A 395 -10.20 -9.86 15.00
CA GLN A 395 -8.96 -9.81 15.76
C GLN A 395 -8.00 -8.79 15.14
N PRO A 396 -7.14 -8.16 15.95
CA PRO A 396 -5.97 -7.43 15.45
C PRO A 396 -5.13 -8.31 14.51
N MET A 397 -4.51 -7.70 13.52
CA MET A 397 -3.78 -8.47 12.50
C MET A 397 -2.39 -7.89 12.20
N THR A 398 -1.61 -8.70 11.51
CA THR A 398 -0.39 -8.28 10.81
C THR A 398 -0.60 -8.42 9.31
N ILE A 399 0.02 -7.56 8.51
CA ILE A 399 -0.14 -7.55 7.06
C ILE A 399 1.19 -7.63 6.31
N GLY A 400 1.13 -8.03 5.06
CA GLY A 400 2.26 -7.97 4.13
C GLY A 400 2.41 -6.61 3.45
N GLY A 401 1.42 -5.72 3.57
CA GLY A 401 1.44 -4.35 3.09
C GLY A 401 2.31 -3.44 3.95
N GLY A 402 2.34 -2.17 3.60
CA GLY A 402 3.00 -1.13 4.38
C GLY A 402 2.22 0.16 4.29
N THR A 403 2.16 0.88 5.38
CA THR A 403 1.50 2.18 5.51
C THR A 403 2.49 3.23 6.04
N TYR A 404 2.04 4.46 6.22
CA TYR A 404 2.85 5.49 6.89
C TYR A 404 3.31 5.11 8.30
N ALA A 405 2.67 4.15 8.97
CA ALA A 405 3.06 3.71 10.31
C ALA A 405 4.54 3.29 10.41
N ARG A 406 5.09 2.68 9.35
CA ARG A 406 6.49 2.22 9.30
C ARG A 406 7.54 3.33 9.20
N ASN A 407 7.13 4.57 8.90
CA ASN A 407 8.05 5.70 8.73
C ASN A 407 8.41 6.38 10.06
N THR A 408 7.83 5.93 11.17
CA THR A 408 8.08 6.47 12.51
C THR A 408 8.03 5.38 13.57
N VAL A 409 8.13 5.75 14.84
CA VAL A 409 8.09 4.81 15.97
C VAL A 409 6.74 4.86 16.68
N ASN A 410 6.41 3.83 17.45
CA ASN A 410 5.19 3.77 18.28
C ASN A 410 3.89 4.07 17.53
N THR A 411 3.85 3.73 16.27
CA THR A 411 2.72 4.01 15.36
C THR A 411 2.23 2.72 14.72
N ILE A 412 0.92 2.58 14.60
CA ILE A 412 0.25 1.43 13.97
C ILE A 412 -0.75 1.91 12.91
N ALA A 413 -1.34 0.99 12.17
CA ALA A 413 -2.49 1.31 11.34
C ALA A 413 -3.79 1.01 12.10
N TYR A 414 -4.75 1.95 12.07
CA TYR A 414 -5.98 1.92 12.85
C TYR A 414 -7.17 2.47 12.07
N GLY A 415 -7.79 1.60 11.26
CA GLY A 415 -8.92 1.92 10.38
C GLY A 415 -8.46 2.71 9.13
N MET A 416 -9.41 3.16 8.21
CA MET A 416 -10.83 3.22 8.54
C MET A 416 -11.67 2.20 7.74
N GLY A 417 -11.04 1.20 7.10
CA GLY A 417 -11.78 0.08 6.51
C GLY A 417 -12.50 -0.74 7.60
N PHE A 418 -13.82 -0.86 7.50
CA PHE A 418 -14.58 -1.74 8.41
C PHE A 418 -14.64 -3.17 7.85
N PRO A 419 -14.59 -4.21 8.71
CA PRO A 419 -14.72 -5.59 8.28
C PRO A 419 -15.94 -5.83 7.39
N ASN A 420 -15.79 -6.67 6.36
CA ASN A 420 -16.82 -6.97 5.38
C ASN A 420 -17.35 -5.75 4.59
N GLY A 421 -16.53 -4.71 4.41
CA GLY A 421 -16.90 -3.50 3.67
C GLY A 421 -17.81 -2.53 4.43
N GLY A 422 -17.96 -2.69 5.76
CA GLY A 422 -18.74 -1.78 6.59
C GLY A 422 -20.17 -1.58 6.09
N HIS A 423 -20.56 -0.33 5.88
CA HIS A 423 -21.87 0.07 5.33
C HIS A 423 -21.84 0.35 3.82
N GLY A 424 -20.82 -0.14 3.10
CA GLY A 424 -20.68 0.03 1.64
C GLY A 424 -19.50 0.90 1.20
N SER A 425 -18.52 1.07 2.06
CA SER A 425 -17.20 1.62 1.70
C SER A 425 -16.40 0.58 0.90
N GLY A 426 -15.58 1.04 -0.06
CA GLY A 426 -14.73 0.11 -0.81
C GLY A 426 -14.22 0.65 -2.15
N ASN A 427 -13.84 -0.28 -3.01
CA ASN A 427 -13.26 -0.01 -4.33
C ASN A 427 -11.97 0.83 -4.28
N ILE A 428 -11.18 0.66 -3.21
CA ILE A 428 -9.86 1.31 -3.08
C ILE A 428 -9.02 0.97 -4.32
N HIS A 429 -8.32 1.98 -4.88
CA HIS A 429 -7.51 1.89 -6.11
C HIS A 429 -8.30 1.48 -7.38
N SER A 430 -9.64 1.44 -7.30
CA SER A 430 -10.52 1.01 -8.39
C SER A 430 -11.52 2.10 -8.77
N PRO A 431 -12.19 1.99 -9.94
CA PRO A 431 -13.29 2.89 -10.28
C PRO A 431 -14.42 2.83 -9.27
N ASP A 432 -15.13 3.95 -9.12
CA ASP A 432 -16.24 4.13 -8.17
C ASP A 432 -15.82 3.86 -6.70
N GLU A 433 -14.59 4.23 -6.35
CA GLU A 433 -14.13 4.26 -4.96
C GLU A 433 -15.15 5.02 -4.11
N SER A 434 -15.46 4.48 -2.92
CA SER A 434 -16.60 4.92 -2.15
C SER A 434 -16.39 4.84 -0.65
N LEU A 435 -16.99 5.80 0.07
CA LEU A 435 -17.04 5.83 1.53
C LEU A 435 -18.48 5.99 2.00
N ALA A 436 -18.94 5.04 2.80
CA ALA A 436 -20.25 5.16 3.44
C ALA A 436 -20.24 6.28 4.49
N ILE A 437 -21.26 7.12 4.48
CA ILE A 437 -21.38 8.23 5.44
C ILE A 437 -21.51 7.72 6.87
N ASP A 438 -22.12 6.57 7.06
CA ASP A 438 -22.23 5.94 8.38
C ASP A 438 -20.88 5.43 8.90
N ASP A 439 -20.00 4.93 8.00
CA ASP A 439 -18.62 4.56 8.32
C ASP A 439 -17.79 5.80 8.65
N LEU A 440 -17.94 6.89 7.90
CA LEU A 440 -17.29 8.18 8.20
C LEU A 440 -17.65 8.70 9.59
N VAL A 441 -18.92 8.63 9.96
CA VAL A 441 -19.40 9.06 11.30
C VAL A 441 -18.88 8.15 12.39
N LEU A 442 -18.95 6.83 12.20
CA LEU A 442 -18.48 5.85 13.19
C LEU A 442 -16.95 5.92 13.36
N GLY A 443 -16.19 6.01 12.25
CA GLY A 443 -14.74 6.20 12.28
C GLY A 443 -14.34 7.49 13.03
N THR A 444 -15.03 8.59 12.77
CA THR A 444 -14.83 9.85 13.52
C THR A 444 -15.07 9.67 15.02
N ALA A 445 -16.10 8.93 15.42
CA ALA A 445 -16.38 8.66 16.83
C ALA A 445 -15.29 7.79 17.48
N ILE A 446 -14.79 6.79 16.77
CA ILE A 446 -13.69 5.93 17.20
C ILE A 446 -12.41 6.78 17.38
N TYR A 447 -12.04 7.58 16.40
CA TYR A 447 -10.85 8.45 16.48
C TYR A 447 -10.99 9.52 17.55
N LEU A 448 -12.17 10.09 17.75
CA LEU A 448 -12.45 11.04 18.84
C LEU A 448 -12.14 10.43 20.21
N ARG A 449 -12.59 9.21 20.45
CA ARG A 449 -12.33 8.50 21.70
C ARG A 449 -10.85 8.10 21.80
N ALA A 450 -10.26 7.61 20.71
CA ALA A 450 -8.85 7.21 20.66
C ALA A 450 -7.91 8.38 20.95
N LEU A 451 -8.06 9.50 20.26
CA LEU A 451 -7.24 10.70 20.48
C LEU A 451 -7.37 11.24 21.90
N PHE A 452 -8.58 11.26 22.45
CA PHE A 452 -8.79 11.69 23.85
C PHE A 452 -8.08 10.77 24.85
N GLU A 453 -8.23 9.46 24.71
CA GLU A 453 -7.63 8.51 25.65
C GLU A 453 -6.10 8.50 25.52
N LEU A 454 -5.55 8.42 24.31
CA LEU A 454 -4.10 8.46 24.09
C LEU A 454 -3.46 9.75 24.57
N ALA A 455 -4.14 10.88 24.39
CA ALA A 455 -3.62 12.16 24.89
C ALA A 455 -3.68 12.29 26.43
N ASN A 456 -4.33 11.38 27.13
CA ASN A 456 -4.48 11.39 28.59
C ASN A 456 -3.92 10.13 29.30
N MET A 457 -3.44 9.14 28.57
CA MET A 457 -2.73 7.94 29.10
C MET A 457 -1.45 8.29 29.90
#